data_8d6ceabef85acd55c1e81a6914d114f3
#
_entry.id   8d6ceabef85acd55c1e81a6914d114f3
#
_cell.length_a   1.000
_cell.length_b   1.000
_cell.length_c   1.000
_cell.angle_alpha   90.00
_cell.angle_beta   90.00
_cell.angle_gamma   90.00
#
_symmetry.space_group_name_H-M   'P 1'
#
loop_
_entity.id
_entity.type
_entity.pdbx_description
1 polymer ?
#
loop_
_entity_poly.entity_id
_entity_poly.type
_entity_poly.pdbx_seq_one_letter_code
_entity_poly.pdbx_strand_id
1 'polypeptide(L)'
;ADQISDAILDAILEQDPEAHVAAETAVYTGSVHVFGEISTNAYVDINRVVRDTIAEIGYTNTEYGFSAETVGVHPSLVEQSPDIAQGVNEALEVRGNADQDPLDLIGAGDQGLMFGFAVDETEELMPLPISLSHKLVRRLAELRKSGEISYLRPDAKSQVTVEYDENDQPVRVDTVVISTQHDPEVSN
;
A
#
# COMPACT_ATOMS: atom_id res chain seq x y z
N ALA A 1 -0.79 4.41 -4.71
CA ALA A 1 -2.12 3.81 -4.57
C ALA A 1 -2.27 3.17 -3.18
N ASP A 2 -1.46 2.17 -2.82
CA ASP A 2 -1.59 1.39 -1.58
C ASP A 2 -1.61 2.25 -0.31
N GLN A 3 -0.71 3.22 -0.18
CA GLN A 3 -0.69 4.12 0.97
C GLN A 3 -1.98 4.94 1.12
N ILE A 4 -2.67 5.25 0.01
CA ILE A 4 -3.96 5.94 0.07
C ILE A 4 -5.05 4.99 0.57
N SER A 5 -5.09 3.76 0.05
CA SER A 5 -6.03 2.74 0.52
C SER A 5 -5.83 2.43 2.00
N ASP A 6 -4.57 2.27 2.44
CA ASP A 6 -4.22 2.05 3.85
C ASP A 6 -4.61 3.23 4.73
N ALA A 7 -4.35 4.47 4.30
CA ALA A 7 -4.72 5.66 5.06
C ALA A 7 -6.24 5.83 5.22
N ILE A 8 -7.02 5.42 4.21
CA ILE A 8 -8.48 5.40 4.30
C ILE A 8 -8.94 4.33 5.29
N LEU A 9 -8.36 3.13 5.22
CA LEU A 9 -8.63 2.04 6.16
C LEU A 9 -8.34 2.48 7.60
N ASP A 10 -7.15 3.03 7.85
CA ASP A 10 -6.73 3.51 9.17
C ASP A 10 -7.69 4.57 9.72
N ALA A 11 -8.07 5.56 8.91
CA ALA A 11 -8.98 6.63 9.32
C ALA A 11 -10.40 6.13 9.64
N ILE A 12 -10.84 5.04 9.03
CA ILE A 12 -12.12 4.40 9.32
C ILE A 12 -12.01 3.58 10.60
N LEU A 13 -11.00 2.70 10.71
CA LEU A 13 -10.84 1.80 11.86
C LEU A 13 -10.55 2.54 13.16
N GLU A 14 -9.95 3.73 13.11
CA GLU A 14 -9.76 4.59 14.28
C GLU A 14 -11.10 4.98 14.93
N GLN A 15 -12.17 5.12 14.13
CA GLN A 15 -13.49 5.53 14.58
C GLN A 15 -14.48 4.36 14.72
N ASP A 16 -14.30 3.32 13.91
CA ASP A 16 -15.18 2.15 13.83
C ASP A 16 -14.35 0.88 13.61
N PRO A 17 -13.84 0.26 14.69
CA PRO A 17 -13.02 -0.95 14.61
C PRO A 17 -13.72 -2.16 13.97
N GLU A 18 -15.05 -2.17 13.94
CA GLU A 18 -15.86 -3.24 13.34
C GLU A 18 -16.24 -2.96 11.88
N ALA A 19 -15.71 -1.90 11.28
CA ALA A 19 -16.00 -1.54 9.90
C ALA A 19 -15.51 -2.60 8.91
N HIS A 20 -16.27 -2.79 7.83
CA HIS A 20 -15.88 -3.61 6.69
C HIS A 20 -15.43 -2.67 5.57
N VAL A 21 -14.17 -2.73 5.21
CA VAL A 21 -13.54 -1.78 4.27
C VAL A 21 -12.84 -2.52 3.13
N ALA A 22 -13.37 -2.37 1.94
CA ALA A 22 -12.74 -2.83 0.70
C ALA A 22 -12.56 -1.61 -0.23
N ALA A 23 -11.59 -0.75 0.11
CA ALA A 23 -11.30 0.48 -0.64
C ALA A 23 -10.04 0.30 -1.50
N GLU A 24 -10.22 0.38 -2.80
CA GLU A 24 -9.17 0.33 -3.80
C GLU A 24 -8.84 1.72 -4.32
N THR A 25 -7.59 1.91 -4.75
CA THR A 25 -7.14 3.19 -5.29
C THR A 25 -6.43 3.00 -6.62
N ALA A 26 -6.86 3.74 -7.64
CA ALA A 26 -6.13 3.90 -8.89
C ALA A 26 -5.59 5.33 -9.01
N VAL A 27 -4.33 5.45 -9.43
CA VAL A 27 -3.64 6.74 -9.56
C VAL A 27 -3.06 6.86 -10.97
N TYR A 28 -3.25 8.03 -11.59
CA TYR A 28 -2.62 8.40 -12.84
C TYR A 28 -2.39 9.92 -12.90
N THR A 29 -1.79 10.42 -13.95
CA THR A 29 -1.41 11.83 -14.06
C THR A 29 -2.61 12.75 -13.74
N GLY A 30 -2.47 13.54 -12.68
CA GLY A 30 -3.46 14.55 -12.28
C GLY A 30 -4.73 14.00 -11.64
N SER A 31 -4.85 12.69 -11.38
CA SER A 31 -6.10 12.12 -10.88
C SER A 31 -5.92 10.92 -9.96
N VAL A 32 -6.80 10.81 -8.98
CA VAL A 32 -6.94 9.67 -8.06
C VAL A 32 -8.38 9.20 -8.05
N HIS A 33 -8.61 7.93 -8.27
CA HIS A 33 -9.90 7.28 -8.08
C HIS A 33 -9.84 6.36 -6.88
N VAL A 34 -10.74 6.56 -5.94
CA VAL A 34 -10.98 5.67 -4.80
C VAL A 34 -12.32 5.01 -5.02
N PHE A 35 -12.36 3.68 -5.06
CA PHE A 35 -13.58 2.94 -5.35
C PHE A 35 -13.66 1.66 -4.54
N GLY A 36 -14.83 1.11 -4.41
CA GLY A 36 -15.04 -0.12 -3.67
C GLY A 36 -16.25 -0.08 -2.76
N GLU A 37 -16.25 -0.94 -1.76
CA GLU A 37 -17.38 -1.14 -0.85
C GLU A 37 -16.95 -0.92 0.59
N ILE A 38 -17.73 -0.12 1.33
CA ILE A 38 -17.46 0.18 2.74
C ILE A 38 -18.76 0.11 3.52
N SER A 39 -18.75 -0.65 4.62
CA SER A 39 -19.84 -0.64 5.62
C SER A 39 -19.26 -0.16 6.94
N THR A 40 -19.63 1.05 7.35
CA THR A 40 -19.11 1.69 8.55
C THR A 40 -20.08 2.73 9.10
N ASN A 41 -19.98 3.01 10.40
CA ASN A 41 -20.63 4.14 11.06
C ASN A 41 -19.72 5.38 11.14
N ALA A 42 -18.46 5.26 10.73
CA ALA A 42 -17.49 6.36 10.74
C ALA A 42 -17.75 7.36 9.60
N TYR A 43 -17.43 8.62 9.86
CA TYR A 43 -17.33 9.64 8.82
C TYR A 43 -15.87 9.97 8.53
N VAL A 44 -15.43 9.75 7.30
CA VAL A 44 -14.08 10.08 6.85
C VAL A 44 -14.14 10.98 5.62
N ASP A 45 -13.44 12.11 5.67
CA ASP A 45 -13.25 12.97 4.49
C ASP A 45 -12.18 12.35 3.58
N ILE A 46 -12.64 11.54 2.63
CA ILE A 46 -11.78 10.84 1.66
C ILE A 46 -10.89 11.81 0.89
N ASN A 47 -11.41 12.97 0.47
CA ASN A 47 -10.62 13.98 -0.25
C ASN A 47 -9.43 14.45 0.58
N ARG A 48 -9.65 14.70 1.85
CA ARG A 48 -8.61 15.17 2.77
C ARG A 48 -7.57 14.08 2.98
N VAL A 49 -7.98 12.85 3.30
CA VAL A 49 -7.06 11.71 3.52
C VAL A 49 -6.18 11.49 2.30
N VAL A 50 -6.76 11.49 1.09
CA VAL A 50 -6.01 11.33 -0.17
C VAL A 50 -4.96 12.43 -0.33
N ARG A 51 -5.33 13.69 -0.13
CA ARG A 51 -4.41 14.84 -0.28
C ARG A 51 -3.30 14.83 0.75
N ASP A 52 -3.63 14.57 2.00
CA ASP A 52 -2.65 14.51 3.10
C ASP A 52 -1.62 13.39 2.82
N THR A 53 -2.06 12.21 2.38
CA THR A 53 -1.18 11.10 2.01
C THR A 53 -0.26 11.47 0.84
N ILE A 54 -0.80 12.10 -0.21
CA ILE A 54 0.00 12.54 -1.37
C ILE A 54 1.05 13.57 -0.96
N ALA A 55 0.67 14.51 -0.08
CA ALA A 55 1.59 15.52 0.46
C ALA A 55 2.71 14.89 1.30
N GLU A 56 2.38 13.92 2.16
CA GLU A 56 3.35 13.19 2.98
C GLU A 56 4.36 12.40 2.14
N ILE A 57 3.90 11.80 1.03
CA ILE A 57 4.78 11.13 0.06
C ILE A 57 5.77 12.13 -0.55
N GLY A 58 5.36 13.40 -0.73
CA GLY A 58 6.22 14.47 -1.23
C GLY A 58 5.80 15.06 -2.58
N TYR A 59 4.60 14.76 -3.08
CA TYR A 59 4.04 15.42 -4.25
C TYR A 59 3.37 16.74 -3.86
N THR A 60 4.19 17.74 -3.58
CA THR A 60 3.76 19.07 -3.09
C THR A 60 3.93 20.19 -4.11
N ASN A 61 4.57 19.92 -5.26
CA ASN A 61 4.79 20.89 -6.32
C ASN A 61 3.93 20.56 -7.55
N THR A 62 3.17 21.52 -8.04
CA THR A 62 2.30 21.39 -9.23
C THR A 62 3.09 21.11 -10.52
N GLU A 63 4.35 21.53 -10.60
CA GLU A 63 5.23 21.26 -11.73
C GLU A 63 5.57 19.77 -11.93
N TYR A 64 5.33 18.94 -10.93
CA TYR A 64 5.53 17.49 -11.03
C TYR A 64 4.45 16.79 -11.90
N GLY A 65 3.41 17.54 -12.32
CA GLY A 65 2.29 16.99 -13.07
C GLY A 65 1.31 16.17 -12.21
N PHE A 66 1.60 16.07 -10.92
CA PHE A 66 0.78 15.44 -9.88
C PHE A 66 1.11 16.10 -8.55
N SER A 67 0.14 16.67 -7.87
CA SER A 67 0.37 17.27 -6.55
C SER A 67 -0.87 17.15 -5.66
N ALA A 68 -0.64 17.12 -4.36
CA ALA A 68 -1.68 17.07 -3.35
C ALA A 68 -2.72 18.20 -3.50
N GLU A 69 -2.30 19.38 -3.94
CA GLU A 69 -3.15 20.55 -4.09
C GLU A 69 -4.07 20.46 -5.31
N THR A 70 -3.53 20.01 -6.46
CA THR A 70 -4.21 20.13 -7.76
C THR A 70 -4.78 18.84 -8.29
N VAL A 71 -4.47 17.69 -7.70
CA VAL A 71 -4.98 16.40 -8.16
C VAL A 71 -6.50 16.33 -8.06
N GLY A 72 -7.15 15.79 -9.09
CA GLY A 72 -8.57 15.43 -9.04
C GLY A 72 -8.77 14.19 -8.17
N VAL A 73 -9.65 14.25 -7.18
CA VAL A 73 -10.01 13.11 -6.34
C VAL A 73 -11.43 12.69 -6.62
N HIS A 74 -11.63 11.43 -7.01
CA HIS A 74 -12.91 10.87 -7.45
C HIS A 74 -13.28 9.67 -6.59
N PRO A 75 -13.97 9.87 -5.46
CA PRO A 75 -14.48 8.76 -4.66
C PRO A 75 -15.72 8.16 -5.30
N SER A 76 -15.75 6.83 -5.42
CA SER A 76 -16.87 6.00 -5.89
C SER A 76 -17.04 4.82 -4.94
N LEU A 77 -17.40 5.13 -3.70
CA LEU A 77 -17.60 4.17 -2.63
C LEU A 77 -19.09 3.92 -2.42
N VAL A 78 -19.45 2.66 -2.28
CA VAL A 78 -20.81 2.19 -2.03
C VAL A 78 -20.84 1.32 -0.77
N GLU A 79 -22.03 1.08 -0.23
CA GLU A 79 -22.23 0.12 0.84
C GLU A 79 -22.11 -1.31 0.32
N GLN A 80 -21.53 -2.22 1.13
CA GLN A 80 -21.42 -3.63 0.79
C GLN A 80 -22.81 -4.24 0.56
N SER A 81 -22.94 -5.10 -0.47
CA SER A 81 -24.16 -5.81 -0.77
C SER A 81 -24.64 -6.64 0.43
N PRO A 82 -25.91 -6.52 0.86
CA PRO A 82 -26.47 -7.35 1.93
C PRO A 82 -26.39 -8.86 1.65
N ASP A 83 -26.46 -9.25 0.38
CA ASP A 83 -26.38 -10.66 -0.04
C ASP A 83 -24.97 -11.23 0.20
N ILE A 84 -23.93 -10.42 -0.07
CA ILE A 84 -22.55 -10.78 0.22
C ILE A 84 -22.31 -10.82 1.73
N ALA A 85 -22.77 -9.79 2.46
CA ALA A 85 -22.64 -9.69 3.91
C ALA A 85 -23.22 -10.93 4.63
N GLN A 86 -24.37 -11.42 4.18
CA GLN A 86 -24.98 -12.64 4.73
C GLN A 86 -24.07 -13.88 4.62
N GLY A 87 -23.23 -13.93 3.59
CA GLY A 87 -22.33 -15.06 3.34
C GLY A 87 -21.01 -15.01 4.11
N VAL A 88 -20.50 -13.82 4.44
CA VAL A 88 -19.15 -13.61 4.94
C VAL A 88 -19.03 -13.02 6.35
N ASN A 89 -20.09 -12.39 6.89
CA ASN A 89 -20.04 -11.72 8.19
C ASN A 89 -20.03 -12.69 9.38
N GLU A 90 -20.54 -13.91 9.21
CA GLU A 90 -20.52 -14.94 10.26
C GLU A 90 -19.85 -16.22 9.73
N ALA A 91 -18.87 -16.72 10.49
CA ALA A 91 -18.25 -18.00 10.20
C ALA A 91 -19.29 -19.14 10.25
N LEU A 92 -19.13 -20.15 9.39
CA LEU A 92 -20.08 -21.26 9.27
C LEU A 92 -20.22 -22.05 10.59
N GLU A 93 -19.14 -22.16 11.35
CA GLU A 93 -19.02 -22.84 12.64
C GLU A 93 -19.87 -22.19 13.72
N VAL A 94 -20.15 -20.89 13.56
CA VAL A 94 -20.87 -20.08 14.54
C VAL A 94 -22.36 -20.09 14.32
N ARG A 95 -22.81 -20.36 13.09
CA ARG A 95 -24.21 -20.34 12.73
C ARG A 95 -25.01 -21.37 13.53
N GLY A 96 -25.65 -20.95 14.59
CA GLY A 96 -26.52 -21.78 15.40
C GLY A 96 -25.98 -22.24 16.77
N ASN A 97 -24.78 -21.82 17.17
CA ASN A 97 -24.17 -22.09 18.46
C ASN A 97 -24.15 -20.83 19.34
N ALA A 98 -24.74 -20.92 20.57
CA ALA A 98 -24.88 -19.78 21.47
C ALA A 98 -23.70 -19.58 22.46
N ASP A 99 -22.70 -20.43 22.45
CA ASP A 99 -21.63 -20.44 23.46
C ASP A 99 -20.26 -20.45 22.80
N GLN A 100 -19.79 -19.26 22.34
CA GLN A 100 -18.57 -19.14 21.57
C GLN A 100 -17.69 -17.96 21.98
N ASP A 101 -16.38 -18.10 21.74
CA ASP A 101 -15.42 -17.03 21.86
C ASP A 101 -15.83 -15.86 20.92
N PRO A 102 -15.86 -14.62 21.41
CA PRO A 102 -16.12 -13.45 20.55
C PRO A 102 -15.28 -13.38 19.29
N LEU A 103 -14.05 -13.93 19.29
CA LEU A 103 -13.18 -13.98 18.12
C LEU A 103 -13.69 -14.95 17.05
N ASP A 104 -14.42 -15.99 17.43
CA ASP A 104 -15.03 -16.93 16.48
C ASP A 104 -16.22 -16.32 15.72
N LEU A 105 -16.78 -15.22 16.24
CA LEU A 105 -17.88 -14.49 15.60
C LEU A 105 -17.42 -13.65 14.39
N ILE A 106 -16.13 -13.37 14.29
CA ILE A 106 -15.57 -12.55 13.22
C ILE A 106 -15.48 -13.38 11.94
N GLY A 107 -16.25 -13.01 10.93
CA GLY A 107 -16.18 -13.62 9.59
C GLY A 107 -14.90 -13.25 8.85
N ALA A 108 -14.59 -13.97 7.77
CA ALA A 108 -13.41 -13.72 6.96
C ALA A 108 -13.50 -12.48 6.04
N GLY A 109 -14.69 -11.88 5.90
CA GLY A 109 -14.96 -10.75 5.00
C GLY A 109 -15.07 -11.14 3.53
N ASP A 110 -14.28 -12.10 3.06
CA ASP A 110 -14.31 -12.70 1.72
C ASP A 110 -13.67 -14.10 1.73
N GLN A 111 -13.84 -14.85 0.65
CA GLN A 111 -13.06 -16.05 0.41
C GLN A 111 -11.62 -15.68 0.07
N GLY A 112 -10.67 -16.56 0.40
CA GLY A 112 -9.27 -16.28 0.15
C GLY A 112 -8.41 -17.54 -0.02
N LEU A 113 -7.29 -17.35 -0.72
CA LEU A 113 -6.22 -18.31 -0.89
C LEU A 113 -4.90 -17.56 -0.73
N MET A 114 -4.00 -18.06 0.10
CA MET A 114 -2.76 -17.38 0.44
C MET A 114 -1.57 -18.32 0.22
N PHE A 115 -0.48 -17.73 -0.27
CA PHE A 115 0.83 -18.38 -0.35
C PHE A 115 1.75 -17.78 0.71
N GLY A 116 2.52 -18.62 1.37
CA GLY A 116 3.60 -18.21 2.25
C GLY A 116 4.94 -18.65 1.67
N PHE A 117 5.94 -17.76 1.69
CA PHE A 117 7.31 -18.08 1.32
C PHE A 117 8.27 -17.35 2.25
N ALA A 118 9.28 -18.07 2.74
CA ALA A 118 10.38 -17.52 3.51
C ALA A 118 11.68 -18.25 3.16
N VAL A 119 12.79 -17.55 3.19
CA VAL A 119 14.11 -18.09 2.90
C VAL A 119 15.15 -17.47 3.84
N ASP A 120 16.12 -18.27 4.27
CA ASP A 120 17.17 -17.87 5.20
C ASP A 120 18.35 -17.19 4.47
N GLU A 121 18.06 -16.14 3.72
CA GLU A 121 19.07 -15.33 3.01
C GLU A 121 19.29 -13.96 3.67
N THR A 122 18.33 -13.49 4.45
CA THR A 122 18.35 -12.19 5.11
C THR A 122 17.75 -12.31 6.51
N GLU A 123 18.04 -11.35 7.39
CA GLU A 123 17.44 -11.29 8.72
C GLU A 123 15.91 -11.22 8.69
N GLU A 124 15.37 -10.62 7.63
CA GLU A 124 13.93 -10.49 7.40
C GLU A 124 13.29 -11.77 6.82
N LEU A 125 14.07 -12.83 6.61
CA LEU A 125 13.66 -14.08 5.95
C LEU A 125 13.09 -13.88 4.54
N MET A 126 13.53 -12.82 3.87
CA MET A 126 13.16 -12.46 2.51
C MET A 126 14.26 -12.80 1.51
N PRO A 127 13.93 -13.12 0.25
CA PRO A 127 14.95 -13.30 -0.78
C PRO A 127 15.85 -12.08 -0.93
N LEU A 128 17.16 -12.30 -1.05
CA LEU A 128 18.17 -11.25 -1.09
C LEU A 128 17.94 -10.18 -2.16
N PRO A 129 17.54 -10.52 -3.42
CA PRO A 129 17.33 -9.51 -4.46
C PRO A 129 16.27 -8.48 -4.08
N ILE A 130 15.11 -8.93 -3.57
CA ILE A 130 14.02 -8.02 -3.21
C ILE A 130 14.35 -7.24 -1.93
N SER A 131 15.00 -7.86 -0.94
CA SER A 131 15.45 -7.18 0.27
C SER A 131 16.40 -6.03 -0.07
N LEU A 132 17.40 -6.25 -0.94
CA LEU A 132 18.32 -5.21 -1.38
C LEU A 132 17.61 -4.11 -2.19
N SER A 133 16.70 -4.48 -3.09
CA SER A 133 15.91 -3.52 -3.86
C SER A 133 15.08 -2.61 -2.96
N HIS A 134 14.40 -3.17 -1.95
CA HIS A 134 13.64 -2.38 -0.98
C HIS A 134 14.54 -1.46 -0.14
N LYS A 135 15.71 -1.93 0.30
CA LYS A 135 16.68 -1.11 1.04
C LYS A 135 17.15 0.09 0.21
N LEU A 136 17.37 -0.09 -1.10
CA LEU A 136 17.78 0.98 -2.02
C LEU A 136 16.69 2.06 -2.17
N VAL A 137 15.45 1.69 -2.46
CA VAL A 137 14.37 2.69 -2.62
C VAL A 137 13.99 3.36 -1.31
N ARG A 138 14.08 2.65 -0.18
CA ARG A 138 13.93 3.26 1.15
C ARG A 138 15.00 4.33 1.38
N ARG A 139 16.27 4.02 1.07
CA ARG A 139 17.36 4.98 1.22
C ARG A 139 17.19 6.20 0.32
N LEU A 140 16.73 6.03 -0.92
CA LEU A 140 16.38 7.14 -1.80
C LEU A 140 15.30 8.05 -1.20
N ALA A 141 14.25 7.46 -0.64
CA ALA A 141 13.18 8.22 0.00
C ALA A 141 13.69 9.01 1.24
N GLU A 142 14.58 8.43 2.05
CA GLU A 142 15.22 9.10 3.18
C GLU A 142 16.06 10.29 2.72
N LEU A 143 16.93 10.11 1.72
CA LEU A 143 17.80 11.15 1.17
C LEU A 143 16.99 12.31 0.56
N ARG A 144 15.87 12.00 -0.08
CA ARG A 144 14.94 13.00 -0.61
C ARG A 144 14.23 13.75 0.51
N LYS A 145 13.64 13.03 1.48
CA LYS A 145 12.87 13.64 2.59
C LYS A 145 13.76 14.46 3.54
N SER A 146 15.02 14.06 3.73
CA SER A 146 16.00 14.85 4.50
C SER A 146 16.52 16.07 3.76
N GLY A 147 16.33 16.17 2.44
CA GLY A 147 16.89 17.22 1.61
C GLY A 147 18.38 17.05 1.30
N GLU A 148 19.01 15.94 1.70
CA GLU A 148 20.43 15.65 1.40
C GLU A 148 20.69 15.58 -0.10
N ILE A 149 19.71 15.03 -0.87
CA ILE A 149 19.71 15.08 -2.33
C ILE A 149 18.42 15.79 -2.77
N SER A 150 18.51 17.10 -2.92
CA SER A 150 17.38 18.00 -3.13
C SER A 150 16.67 17.85 -4.48
N TYR A 151 17.36 17.33 -5.49
CA TYR A 151 16.81 17.15 -6.83
C TYR A 151 15.98 15.88 -7.02
N LEU A 152 15.95 14.97 -6.05
CA LEU A 152 15.14 13.76 -6.13
C LEU A 152 13.65 14.06 -6.01
N ARG A 153 12.85 13.39 -6.83
CA ARG A 153 11.39 13.37 -6.76
C ARG A 153 10.88 12.02 -6.25
N PRO A 154 9.59 11.90 -5.87
CA PRO A 154 9.09 10.70 -5.18
C PRO A 154 9.16 9.41 -5.98
N ASP A 155 8.95 9.43 -7.29
CA ASP A 155 8.93 8.21 -8.11
C ASP A 155 10.34 7.67 -8.34
N ALA A 156 10.58 6.45 -7.88
CA ALA A 156 11.86 5.76 -8.05
C ALA A 156 11.66 4.25 -8.13
N LYS A 157 12.56 3.62 -8.85
CA LYS A 157 12.62 2.15 -9.01
C LYS A 157 14.02 1.66 -8.72
N SER A 158 14.12 0.45 -8.18
CA SER A 158 15.37 -0.29 -8.09
C SER A 158 15.19 -1.73 -8.57
N GLN A 159 16.25 -2.26 -9.14
CA GLN A 159 16.35 -3.67 -9.50
C GLN A 159 17.71 -4.17 -9.05
N VAL A 160 17.75 -5.35 -8.44
CA VAL A 160 18.98 -6.01 -8.05
C VAL A 160 18.98 -7.42 -8.63
N THR A 161 20.07 -7.77 -9.34
CA THR A 161 20.33 -9.11 -9.83
C THR A 161 21.40 -9.75 -8.96
N VAL A 162 21.12 -10.92 -8.43
CA VAL A 162 22.04 -11.72 -7.61
C VAL A 162 22.34 -13.02 -8.34
N GLU A 163 23.60 -13.40 -8.36
CA GLU A 163 24.05 -14.71 -8.83
C GLU A 163 24.00 -15.70 -7.67
N TYR A 164 23.45 -16.87 -7.92
CA TYR A 164 23.37 -17.99 -6.99
C TYR A 164 24.21 -19.17 -7.49
N ASP A 165 24.74 -19.95 -6.57
CA ASP A 165 25.42 -21.20 -6.91
C ASP A 165 24.43 -22.38 -7.12
N GLU A 166 24.98 -23.57 -7.37
CA GLU A 166 24.19 -24.80 -7.59
C GLU A 166 23.43 -25.29 -6.34
N ASN A 167 23.67 -24.71 -5.17
CA ASN A 167 23.01 -25.00 -3.91
C ASN A 167 22.05 -23.88 -3.50
N ASP A 168 21.69 -23.00 -4.43
CA ASP A 168 20.86 -21.82 -4.19
C ASP A 168 21.44 -20.83 -3.13
N GLN A 169 22.78 -20.77 -2.99
CA GLN A 169 23.42 -19.80 -2.11
C GLN A 169 23.82 -18.53 -2.88
N PRO A 170 23.54 -17.34 -2.36
CA PRO A 170 23.91 -16.09 -3.03
C PRO A 170 25.43 -15.94 -3.05
N VAL A 171 26.00 -15.73 -4.24
CA VAL A 171 27.43 -15.62 -4.47
C VAL A 171 27.89 -14.17 -4.60
N ARG A 172 27.17 -13.38 -5.40
CA ARG A 172 27.47 -11.96 -5.64
C ARG A 172 26.27 -11.18 -6.16
N VAL A 173 26.29 -9.89 -5.93
CA VAL A 173 25.44 -8.96 -6.67
C VAL A 173 26.02 -8.77 -8.06
N ASP A 174 25.25 -9.11 -9.07
CA ASP A 174 25.67 -8.99 -10.46
C ASP A 174 25.40 -7.59 -11.02
N THR A 175 24.17 -7.13 -10.88
CA THR A 175 23.73 -5.84 -11.45
C THR A 175 22.82 -5.10 -10.48
N VAL A 176 22.99 -3.79 -10.39
CA VAL A 176 22.08 -2.86 -9.71
C VAL A 176 21.62 -1.82 -10.71
N VAL A 177 20.30 -1.65 -10.84
CA VAL A 177 19.69 -0.57 -11.62
C VAL A 177 18.86 0.30 -10.69
N ILE A 178 19.08 1.61 -10.75
CA ILE A 178 18.25 2.62 -10.07
C ILE A 178 17.76 3.60 -11.13
N SER A 179 16.44 3.83 -11.13
CA SER A 179 15.81 4.84 -11.98
C SER A 179 14.96 5.73 -11.07
N THR A 180 15.17 7.02 -11.15
CA THR A 180 14.48 7.98 -10.30
C THR A 180 13.99 9.19 -11.08
N GLN A 181 12.84 9.69 -10.74
CA GLN A 181 12.37 11.00 -11.16
C GLN A 181 13.21 12.07 -10.46
N HIS A 182 13.61 13.09 -11.18
CA HIS A 182 14.45 14.18 -10.68
C HIS A 182 14.07 15.53 -11.31
N ASP A 183 14.61 16.61 -10.79
CA ASP A 183 14.44 17.94 -11.35
C ASP A 183 15.08 18.05 -12.75
N PRO A 184 14.49 18.85 -13.66
CA PRO A 184 14.95 18.95 -15.05
C PRO A 184 16.32 19.62 -15.19
N GLU A 185 16.77 20.36 -14.18
CA GLU A 185 18.08 21.05 -14.20
C GLU A 185 19.26 20.12 -13.95
N VAL A 186 19.01 18.86 -13.55
CA VAL A 186 20.08 17.88 -13.33
C VAL A 186 20.56 17.32 -14.67
N SER A 187 21.80 17.57 -14.98
CA SER A 187 22.46 16.97 -16.17
C SER A 187 23.02 15.59 -15.86
N ASN A 188 23.13 14.77 -16.89
CA ASN A 188 23.82 13.47 -16.85
C ASN A 188 25.33 13.65 -16.59
#